data_0aecce2d29cdcef653495da91ec4a333
#
_entry.id   0aecce2d29cdcef653495da91ec4a333
#
_cell.length_a   1.000
_cell.length_b   1.000
_cell.length_c   1.000
_cell.angle_alpha   90.00
_cell.angle_beta   90.00
_cell.angle_gamma   90.00
#
_symmetry.space_group_name_H-M   'P 1'
#
loop_
_entity.id
_entity.type
_entity.pdbx_description
1 polymer ?
#
loop_
_entity_poly.entity_id
_entity_poly.type
_entity_poly.pdbx_seq_one_letter_code
_entity_poly.pdbx_strand_id
1 'polypeptide(L)'
;YRIAHIEVENEGILVKVTSAQQYEERRQIFAEKQIRGHVKVSLAVNRSFFGPGVVTLLTQIDRLGSVREACAKTGMSYSKGWKLIHTAEEETGWKIVERMSGGKNGGEAYITERGHMLLKKYELYRERVEAAAQDIYKDVFQDGELF
;
A
#
# COMPACT_ATOMS: atom_id res chain seq x y z
N TYR A 1 8.97 -36.66 -28.13
CA TYR A 1 9.21 -35.48 -27.26
C TYR A 1 8.74 -34.22 -27.97
N ARG A 2 7.71 -33.55 -27.45
CA ARG A 2 7.29 -32.22 -27.94
C ARG A 2 8.05 -31.16 -27.15
N ILE A 3 8.83 -30.31 -27.84
CA ILE A 3 9.47 -29.13 -27.27
C ILE A 3 8.36 -28.11 -27.05
N ALA A 4 8.11 -27.74 -25.80
CA ALA A 4 7.03 -26.80 -25.44
C ALA A 4 7.52 -25.37 -25.30
N HIS A 5 8.80 -25.14 -25.00
CA HIS A 5 9.35 -23.80 -24.79
C HIS A 5 10.88 -23.76 -24.99
N ILE A 6 11.37 -22.66 -25.56
CA ILE A 6 12.81 -22.37 -25.75
C ILE A 6 13.09 -21.03 -25.09
N GLU A 7 13.91 -21.00 -24.03
CA GLU A 7 14.44 -19.77 -23.43
C GLU A 7 15.82 -19.46 -24.01
N VAL A 8 16.03 -18.21 -24.40
CA VAL A 8 17.31 -17.70 -24.91
C VAL A 8 17.88 -16.73 -23.89
N GLU A 9 18.98 -17.08 -23.24
CA GLU A 9 19.71 -16.18 -22.35
C GLU A 9 20.90 -15.51 -23.06
N ASN A 10 21.26 -14.28 -22.63
CA ASN A 10 22.11 -13.30 -23.33
C ASN A 10 23.61 -13.69 -23.49
N GLU A 11 24.08 -14.81 -22.97
CA GLU A 11 25.50 -15.25 -23.09
C GLU A 11 25.69 -16.62 -23.73
N GLY A 12 24.77 -17.02 -24.56
CA GLY A 12 24.82 -18.27 -25.27
C GLY A 12 23.44 -18.88 -25.38
N ILE A 13 23.20 -19.60 -26.46
CA ILE A 13 21.92 -20.28 -26.66
C ILE A 13 21.86 -21.46 -25.69
N LEU A 14 21.30 -21.27 -24.51
CA LEU A 14 20.94 -22.35 -23.59
C LEU A 14 19.55 -22.85 -23.94
N VAL A 15 19.43 -23.89 -24.72
CA VAL A 15 18.14 -24.50 -25.01
C VAL A 15 17.70 -25.33 -23.80
N LYS A 16 16.88 -24.81 -22.94
CA LYS A 16 16.16 -25.58 -21.93
C LYS A 16 14.98 -26.27 -22.58
N VAL A 17 15.10 -27.56 -22.81
CA VAL A 17 13.98 -28.39 -23.27
C VAL A 17 13.13 -28.75 -22.06
N THR A 18 11.99 -28.08 -21.93
CA THR A 18 11.00 -28.38 -20.88
C THR A 18 9.93 -29.29 -21.48
N SER A 19 9.57 -30.39 -20.80
CA SER A 19 8.48 -31.26 -21.28
C SER A 19 7.14 -30.46 -21.26
N ALA A 20 6.27 -30.81 -22.22
CA ALA A 20 4.94 -30.19 -22.29
C ALA A 20 4.17 -30.31 -20.96
N GLN A 21 4.39 -31.38 -20.22
CA GLN A 21 3.78 -31.62 -18.91
C GLN A 21 4.29 -30.66 -17.84
N GLN A 22 5.61 -30.41 -17.78
CA GLN A 22 6.19 -29.43 -16.84
C GLN A 22 5.77 -28.01 -17.17
N TYR A 23 5.53 -27.69 -18.44
CA TYR A 23 5.02 -26.39 -18.86
C TYR A 23 3.56 -26.19 -18.41
N GLU A 24 2.71 -27.20 -18.60
CA GLU A 24 1.31 -27.16 -18.14
C GLU A 24 1.19 -27.09 -16.62
N GLU A 25 2.02 -27.86 -15.88
CA GLU A 25 2.08 -27.78 -14.42
C GLU A 25 2.47 -26.38 -13.93
N ARG A 26 3.49 -25.76 -14.54
CA ARG A 26 3.87 -24.37 -14.23
C ARG A 26 2.75 -23.38 -14.57
N ARG A 27 2.10 -23.56 -15.70
CA ARG A 27 0.97 -22.72 -16.13
C ARG A 27 -0.22 -22.83 -15.17
N GLN A 28 -0.53 -24.02 -14.66
CA GLN A 28 -1.54 -24.24 -13.65
C GLN A 28 -1.17 -23.56 -12.31
N ILE A 29 0.08 -23.69 -11.87
CA ILE A 29 0.58 -23.02 -10.66
C ILE A 29 0.48 -21.49 -10.79
N PHE A 30 0.74 -20.92 -11.96
CA PHE A 30 0.58 -19.49 -12.21
C PHE A 30 -0.89 -19.06 -12.31
N ALA A 31 -1.76 -19.88 -12.88
CA ALA A 31 -3.20 -19.64 -12.94
C ALA A 31 -3.85 -19.65 -11.54
N GLU A 32 -3.36 -20.48 -10.61
CA GLU A 32 -3.80 -20.53 -9.23
C GLU A 32 -3.30 -19.33 -8.40
N LYS A 33 -2.14 -18.76 -8.75
CA LYS A 33 -1.63 -17.52 -8.15
C LYS A 33 -2.34 -16.35 -8.82
N GLN A 34 -3.45 -15.92 -8.28
CA GLN A 34 -4.17 -14.74 -8.77
C GLN A 34 -3.27 -13.49 -8.78
N ILE A 35 -2.53 -13.31 -9.87
CA ILE A 35 -1.74 -12.10 -10.08
C ILE A 35 -2.72 -10.94 -10.30
N ARG A 36 -2.47 -9.83 -9.64
CA ARG A 36 -3.28 -8.62 -9.73
C ARG A 36 -2.40 -7.38 -9.70
N GLY A 37 -2.83 -6.34 -10.35
CA GLY A 37 -2.17 -5.05 -10.27
C GLY A 37 -2.14 -4.54 -8.82
N HIS A 38 -0.99 -4.02 -8.37
CA HIS A 38 -0.85 -3.39 -7.07
C HIS A 38 -0.42 -1.95 -7.23
N VAL A 39 -1.19 -1.03 -6.64
CA VAL A 39 -0.93 0.41 -6.67
C VAL A 39 -0.75 0.93 -5.26
N LYS A 40 0.24 1.78 -5.06
CA LYS A 40 0.42 2.51 -3.82
C LYS A 40 -0.03 3.95 -4.02
N VAL A 41 -1.09 4.33 -3.34
CA VAL A 41 -1.68 5.66 -3.45
C VAL A 41 -1.15 6.57 -2.34
N SER A 42 -0.80 7.80 -2.67
CA SER A 42 -0.46 8.84 -1.70
C SER A 42 -0.88 10.22 -2.20
N LEU A 43 -1.10 11.16 -1.28
CA LEU A 43 -1.32 12.57 -1.59
C LEU A 43 -0.02 13.33 -1.44
N ALA A 44 0.21 14.31 -2.31
CA ALA A 44 1.39 15.16 -2.31
C ALA A 44 1.02 16.60 -2.65
N VAL A 45 1.76 17.55 -2.08
CA VAL A 45 1.81 18.96 -2.53
C VAL A 45 3.22 19.18 -3.09
N ASN A 46 4.19 19.51 -2.25
CA ASN A 46 5.60 19.56 -2.65
C ASN A 46 6.28 18.20 -2.49
N ARG A 47 5.81 17.41 -1.53
CA ARG A 47 6.27 16.05 -1.22
C ARG A 47 5.09 15.17 -0.83
N SER A 48 5.28 13.87 -0.93
CA SER A 48 4.26 12.93 -0.44
C SER A 48 4.12 13.08 1.08
N PHE A 49 2.90 13.34 1.53
CA PHE A 49 2.60 13.60 2.94
C PHE A 49 1.52 12.71 3.53
N PHE A 50 0.67 12.11 2.72
CA PHE A 50 -0.46 11.30 3.18
C PHE A 50 -0.55 10.03 2.37
N GLY A 51 -0.30 8.90 3.00
CA GLY A 51 -0.29 7.59 2.39
C GLY A 51 -0.55 6.49 3.41
N PRO A 52 -0.36 5.21 3.06
CA PRO A 52 -0.74 4.08 3.92
C PRO A 52 -0.18 4.14 5.34
N GLY A 53 1.06 4.59 5.51
CA GLY A 53 1.69 4.69 6.85
C GLY A 53 1.02 5.74 7.75
N VAL A 54 0.67 6.90 7.18
CA VAL A 54 -0.05 7.97 7.92
C VAL A 54 -1.46 7.51 8.25
N VAL A 55 -2.16 6.92 7.30
CA VAL A 55 -3.53 6.40 7.48
C VAL A 55 -3.58 5.36 8.58
N THR A 56 -2.67 4.38 8.56
CA THR A 56 -2.57 3.36 9.60
C THR A 56 -2.33 3.98 10.98
N LEU A 57 -1.43 4.95 11.08
CA LEU A 57 -1.15 5.66 12.32
C LEU A 57 -2.38 6.43 12.83
N LEU A 58 -3.01 7.23 11.98
CA LEU A 58 -4.18 8.03 12.35
C LEU A 58 -5.37 7.16 12.77
N THR A 59 -5.61 6.06 12.07
CA THR A 59 -6.65 5.09 12.44
C THR A 59 -6.42 4.48 13.83
N GLN A 60 -5.16 4.21 14.20
CA GLN A 60 -4.85 3.72 15.54
C GLN A 60 -4.93 4.83 16.59
N ILE A 61 -4.59 6.08 16.27
CA ILE A 61 -4.80 7.22 17.20
C ILE A 61 -6.29 7.38 17.49
N ASP A 62 -7.13 7.30 16.49
CA ASP A 62 -8.58 7.41 16.64
C ASP A 62 -9.16 6.31 17.55
N ARG A 63 -8.64 5.08 17.44
CA ARG A 63 -9.07 3.94 18.28
C ARG A 63 -8.55 4.00 19.71
N LEU A 64 -7.29 4.42 19.90
CA LEU A 64 -6.56 4.27 21.16
C LEU A 64 -6.52 5.58 21.97
N GLY A 65 -6.81 6.72 21.35
CA GLY A 65 -6.72 8.03 21.99
C GLY A 65 -5.30 8.43 22.38
N SER A 66 -4.26 7.77 21.82
CA SER A 66 -2.87 7.96 22.20
C SER A 66 -1.93 7.79 21.02
N VAL A 67 -1.13 8.80 20.73
CA VAL A 67 -0.08 8.71 19.68
C VAL A 67 0.99 7.68 20.06
N ARG A 68 1.34 7.60 21.34
CA ARG A 68 2.36 6.64 21.83
C ARG A 68 1.90 5.20 21.60
N GLU A 69 0.69 4.88 22.01
CA GLU A 69 0.12 3.54 21.84
C GLU A 69 -0.11 3.20 20.38
N ALA A 70 -0.59 4.15 19.58
CA ALA A 70 -0.75 4.00 18.15
C ALA A 70 0.59 3.70 17.44
N CYS A 71 1.67 4.41 17.80
CA CYS A 71 3.01 4.12 17.28
C CYS A 71 3.47 2.72 17.67
N ALA A 72 3.32 2.33 18.94
CA ALA A 72 3.67 0.99 19.39
C ALA A 72 2.88 -0.09 18.64
N LYS A 73 1.58 0.12 18.46
CA LYS A 73 0.69 -0.82 17.74
C LYS A 73 1.06 -0.98 16.26
N THR A 74 1.54 0.07 15.62
CA THR A 74 1.93 0.07 14.21
C THR A 74 3.40 -0.29 13.97
N GLY A 75 4.16 -0.56 15.03
CA GLY A 75 5.58 -0.91 14.95
C GLY A 75 6.49 0.25 14.54
N MET A 76 6.06 1.50 14.74
CA MET A 76 6.88 2.67 14.46
C MET A 76 7.35 3.37 15.71
N SER A 77 8.51 4.06 15.65
CA SER A 77 8.97 4.89 16.74
C SER A 77 8.06 6.10 16.94
N TYR A 78 7.98 6.58 18.17
CA TYR A 78 7.21 7.78 18.51
C TYR A 78 7.63 9.01 17.71
N SER A 79 8.96 9.21 17.54
CA SER A 79 9.50 10.30 16.73
C SER A 79 9.07 10.20 15.26
N LYS A 80 9.06 8.98 14.70
CA LYS A 80 8.58 8.76 13.32
C LYS A 80 7.09 9.07 13.19
N GLY A 81 6.29 8.64 14.15
CA GLY A 81 4.85 8.93 14.16
C GLY A 81 4.57 10.44 14.15
N TRP A 82 5.23 11.19 15.02
CA TRP A 82 5.10 12.64 15.04
C TRP A 82 5.62 13.32 13.77
N LYS A 83 6.73 12.85 13.21
CA LYS A 83 7.23 13.37 11.94
C LYS A 83 6.20 13.21 10.82
N LEU A 84 5.52 12.08 10.75
CA LEU A 84 4.45 11.86 9.76
C LEU A 84 3.27 12.81 9.96
N ILE A 85 2.82 12.98 11.21
CA ILE A 85 1.72 13.89 11.55
C ILE A 85 2.10 15.34 11.18
N HIS A 86 3.26 15.80 11.64
CA HIS A 86 3.70 17.18 11.37
C HIS A 86 3.89 17.44 9.88
N THR A 87 4.48 16.50 9.14
CA THR A 87 4.60 16.64 7.68
C THR A 87 3.22 16.81 7.03
N ALA A 88 2.23 16.02 7.42
CA ALA A 88 0.89 16.13 6.87
C ALA A 88 0.21 17.45 7.27
N GLU A 89 0.41 17.92 8.49
CA GLU A 89 -0.11 19.22 8.97
C GLU A 89 0.57 20.40 8.28
N GLU A 90 1.88 20.34 8.04
CA GLU A 90 2.63 21.36 7.29
C GLU A 90 2.13 21.48 5.84
N GLU A 91 1.99 20.35 5.14
CA GLU A 91 1.55 20.35 3.73
C GLU A 91 0.09 20.75 3.57
N THR A 92 -0.77 20.48 4.56
CA THR A 92 -2.18 20.86 4.52
C THR A 92 -2.45 22.25 5.10
N GLY A 93 -1.58 22.74 5.96
CA GLY A 93 -1.73 24.04 6.66
C GLY A 93 -2.72 24.01 7.82
N TRP A 94 -3.14 22.83 8.30
CA TRP A 94 -4.09 22.70 9.42
C TRP A 94 -3.82 21.47 10.27
N LYS A 95 -4.34 21.49 11.52
CA LYS A 95 -4.17 20.39 12.47
C LYS A 95 -4.97 19.14 12.07
N ILE A 96 -4.30 18.00 12.11
CA ILE A 96 -4.89 16.67 11.91
C ILE A 96 -5.10 15.97 13.25
N VAL A 97 -4.14 16.14 14.17
CA VAL A 97 -4.15 15.55 15.51
C VAL A 97 -4.06 16.65 16.55
N GLU A 98 -4.98 16.65 17.50
CA GLU A 98 -4.92 17.50 18.69
C GLU A 98 -4.63 16.69 19.94
N ARG A 99 -3.95 17.33 20.91
CA ARG A 99 -3.64 16.78 22.21
C ARG A 99 -4.47 17.45 23.28
N MET A 100 -5.01 16.64 24.19
CA MET A 100 -5.54 17.17 25.45
C MET A 100 -4.44 17.07 26.53
N SER A 101 -4.14 18.19 27.17
CA SER A 101 -3.21 18.23 28.28
C SER A 101 -3.87 17.64 29.52
N GLY A 102 -3.33 16.54 30.06
CA GLY A 102 -3.76 16.04 31.36
C GLY A 102 -3.60 14.54 31.53
N GLY A 103 -2.82 14.14 32.52
CA GLY A 103 -2.77 12.77 33.03
C GLY A 103 -1.36 12.19 33.20
N LYS A 104 -1.18 11.35 34.21
CA LYS A 104 0.08 10.70 34.59
C LYS A 104 0.71 9.78 33.52
N ASN A 105 -0.01 9.47 32.42
CA ASN A 105 0.39 8.47 31.41
C ASN A 105 0.57 9.01 29.99
N GLY A 106 0.76 10.31 29.80
CA GLY A 106 0.83 10.93 28.47
C GLY A 106 -0.55 11.43 28.02
N GLY A 107 -0.60 12.62 27.42
CA GLY A 107 -1.85 13.27 27.04
C GLY A 107 -2.67 12.45 26.07
N GLU A 108 -3.99 12.50 26.19
CA GLU A 108 -4.93 12.00 25.19
C GLU A 108 -4.73 12.73 23.86
N ALA A 109 -4.91 12.03 22.76
CA ALA A 109 -4.84 12.58 21.42
C ALA A 109 -6.09 12.16 20.65
N TYR A 110 -6.60 13.05 19.82
CA TYR A 110 -7.75 12.77 18.98
C TYR A 110 -7.55 13.34 17.57
N ILE A 111 -8.22 12.75 16.61
CA ILE A 111 -8.24 13.21 15.23
C ILE A 111 -9.23 14.36 15.11
N THR A 112 -8.82 15.47 14.49
CA THR A 112 -9.71 16.60 14.24
C THR A 112 -10.80 16.24 13.23
N GLU A 113 -11.87 17.03 13.16
CA GLU A 113 -12.92 16.86 12.15
C GLU A 113 -12.35 16.91 10.73
N ARG A 114 -11.42 17.84 10.45
CA ARG A 114 -10.71 17.89 9.17
C ARG A 114 -9.84 16.64 8.92
N GLY A 115 -9.22 16.13 9.96
CA GLY A 115 -8.47 14.88 9.89
C GLY A 115 -9.35 13.69 9.52
N HIS A 116 -10.52 13.55 10.13
CA HIS A 116 -11.50 12.53 9.77
C HIS A 116 -12.02 12.69 8.34
N MET A 117 -12.28 13.91 7.90
CA MET A 117 -12.68 14.17 6.51
C MET A 117 -11.59 13.77 5.51
N LEU A 118 -10.34 14.09 5.83
CA LEU A 118 -9.19 13.72 4.98
C LEU A 118 -9.03 12.19 4.89
N LEU A 119 -9.10 11.48 6.02
CA LEU A 119 -9.07 10.02 6.05
C LEU A 119 -10.16 9.42 5.17
N LYS A 120 -11.41 9.85 5.35
CA LYS A 120 -12.55 9.37 4.56
C LYS A 120 -12.39 9.61 3.06
N LYS A 121 -11.94 10.81 2.67
CA LYS A 121 -11.71 11.15 1.26
C LYS A 121 -10.54 10.38 0.66
N TYR A 122 -9.46 10.19 1.41
CA TYR A 122 -8.33 9.38 0.98
C TYR A 122 -8.74 7.93 0.76
N GLU A 123 -9.50 7.32 1.67
CA GLU A 123 -9.95 5.94 1.53
C GLU A 123 -10.81 5.75 0.28
N LEU A 124 -11.77 6.64 0.04
CA LEU A 124 -12.59 6.61 -1.18
C LEU A 124 -11.75 6.79 -2.44
N TYR A 125 -10.77 7.70 -2.42
CA TYR A 125 -9.84 7.90 -3.53
C TYR A 125 -9.00 6.66 -3.79
N ARG A 126 -8.42 6.06 -2.75
CA ARG A 126 -7.63 4.84 -2.83
C ARG A 126 -8.45 3.68 -3.42
N GLU A 127 -9.65 3.45 -2.92
CA GLU A 127 -10.54 2.39 -3.42
C GLU A 127 -10.83 2.54 -4.92
N ARG A 128 -11.11 3.77 -5.38
CA ARG A 128 -11.37 4.04 -6.78
C ARG A 128 -10.13 3.84 -7.67
N VAL A 129 -8.96 4.25 -7.21
CA VAL A 129 -7.70 4.04 -7.92
C VAL A 129 -7.37 2.55 -8.00
N GLU A 130 -7.51 1.82 -6.90
CA GLU A 130 -7.29 0.37 -6.86
C GLU A 130 -8.25 -0.39 -7.80
N ALA A 131 -9.53 -0.01 -7.84
CA ALA A 131 -10.51 -0.59 -8.76
C ALA A 131 -10.15 -0.31 -10.23
N ALA A 132 -9.81 0.93 -10.57
CA ALA A 132 -9.38 1.30 -11.91
C ALA A 132 -8.09 0.57 -12.32
N ALA A 133 -7.14 0.41 -11.39
CA ALA A 133 -5.91 -0.33 -11.65
C ALA A 133 -6.18 -1.81 -11.94
N GLN A 134 -7.16 -2.43 -11.29
CA GLN A 134 -7.55 -3.81 -11.59
C GLN A 134 -8.19 -3.93 -12.98
N ASP A 135 -9.01 -2.97 -13.38
CA ASP A 135 -9.62 -2.98 -14.71
C ASP A 135 -8.55 -2.79 -15.82
N ILE A 136 -7.63 -1.85 -15.62
CA ILE A 136 -6.47 -1.66 -16.52
C ILE A 136 -5.60 -2.92 -16.55
N TYR A 137 -5.34 -3.54 -15.40
CA TYR A 137 -4.57 -4.78 -15.34
C TYR A 137 -5.21 -5.88 -16.17
N LYS A 138 -6.54 -6.06 -16.06
CA LYS A 138 -7.25 -7.04 -16.88
C LYS A 138 -7.10 -6.75 -18.36
N ASP A 139 -7.29 -5.51 -18.78
CA ASP A 139 -7.19 -5.12 -20.20
C ASP A 139 -5.79 -5.37 -20.77
N VAL A 140 -4.73 -5.12 -19.97
CA VAL A 140 -3.34 -5.26 -20.42
C VAL A 140 -2.84 -6.69 -20.38
N PHE A 141 -3.32 -7.52 -19.44
CA PHE A 141 -2.81 -8.87 -19.19
C PHE A 141 -3.79 -9.99 -19.50
N GLN A 142 -4.91 -9.69 -20.19
CA GLN A 142 -5.94 -10.70 -20.53
C GLN A 142 -5.56 -11.65 -21.66
N ASP A 143 -4.63 -11.29 -22.51
CA ASP A 143 -4.25 -12.03 -23.71
C ASP A 143 -3.48 -13.35 -23.44
N GLY A 144 -3.10 -13.58 -22.19
CA GLY A 144 -2.43 -14.84 -21.79
C GLY A 144 -1.04 -15.04 -22.40
N GLU A 145 -0.46 -14.02 -23.04
CA GLU A 145 0.85 -14.12 -23.68
C GLU A 145 2.00 -14.31 -22.68
N LEU A 146 1.81 -13.91 -21.41
CA LEU A 146 2.84 -13.97 -20.36
C LEU A 146 2.67 -15.14 -19.38
N PHE A 147 1.52 -15.81 -19.38
CA PHE A 147 1.21 -16.84 -18.37
C PHE A 147 0.63 -18.12 -18.98
#